data_04be3bdf25fa5c84c0e50d00268ea63d
#
_entry.id   04be3bdf25fa5c84c0e50d00268ea63d
#
_cell.length_a   1.000
_cell.length_b   1.000
_cell.length_c   1.000
_cell.angle_alpha   90.00
_cell.angle_beta   90.00
_cell.angle_gamma   90.00
#
_symmetry.space_group_name_H-M   'P 1'
#
loop_
_entity.id
_entity.type
_entity.pdbx_description
1 polymer ?
#
loop_
_entity_poly.entity_id
_entity_poly.type
_entity_poly.pdbx_seq_one_letter_code
_entity_poly.pdbx_strand_id
1 'polypeptide(L)'
;MQVRVLYWQEIPSLIRVTADDGAQLSRQLPDSFQQEIDRLAMEQGLIGSDAYLEQFVWHELEPRDGAPNDVLDAVEAELVAPRGA
;
A
#
# COMPACT_ATOMS: atom_id res chain seq x y z
N MET A 1 -14.98 -8.21 -2.95
CA MET A 1 -13.94 -7.73 -3.85
C MET A 1 -12.56 -8.10 -3.33
N GLN A 2 -11.61 -8.20 -4.24
CA GLN A 2 -10.23 -8.48 -3.87
C GLN A 2 -9.54 -7.23 -3.35
N VAL A 3 -8.69 -7.41 -2.35
CA VAL A 3 -7.92 -6.31 -1.75
C VAL A 3 -6.45 -6.66 -1.81
N ARG A 4 -5.65 -5.74 -2.35
CA ARG A 4 -4.20 -5.89 -2.41
C ARG A 4 -3.53 -4.63 -1.90
N VAL A 5 -2.38 -4.80 -1.27
CA VAL A 5 -1.58 -3.67 -0.79
C VAL A 5 -0.17 -3.82 -1.34
N LEU A 6 0.33 -2.74 -1.92
CA LEU A 6 1.71 -2.68 -2.39
C LEU A 6 2.59 -2.24 -1.23
N TYR A 7 3.53 -3.08 -0.87
CA TYR A 7 4.50 -2.79 0.20
C TYR A 7 5.87 -2.53 -0.38
N TRP A 8 6.57 -1.56 0.19
CA TRP A 8 8.00 -1.40 0.00
C TRP A 8 8.67 -1.95 1.26
N GLN A 9 9.22 -3.15 1.17
CA GLN A 9 9.66 -3.92 2.33
C GLN A 9 8.47 -4.06 3.32
N GLU A 10 8.55 -3.45 4.50
CA GLU A 10 7.47 -3.55 5.50
C GLU A 10 6.53 -2.36 5.50
N ILE A 11 6.72 -1.40 4.60
CA ILE A 11 5.97 -0.15 4.59
C ILE A 11 4.91 -0.20 3.49
N PRO A 12 3.62 -0.08 3.84
CA PRO A 12 2.57 -0.01 2.82
C PRO A 12 2.64 1.30 2.04
N SER A 13 2.37 1.23 0.75
CA SER A 13 2.45 2.37 -0.16
C SER A 13 1.12 2.65 -0.86
N LEU A 14 0.45 1.62 -1.35
CA LEU A 14 -0.73 1.76 -2.20
C LEU A 14 -1.70 0.63 -1.90
N ILE A 15 -3.00 0.97 -1.84
CA ILE A 15 -4.07 -0.01 -1.71
C ILE A 15 -4.79 -0.12 -3.05
N ARG A 16 -5.10 -1.33 -3.48
CA ARG A 16 -5.92 -1.56 -4.68
C ARG A 16 -7.03 -2.54 -4.37
N VAL A 17 -8.25 -2.17 -4.75
CA VAL A 17 -9.39 -3.07 -4.68
C VAL A 17 -9.87 -3.38 -6.09
N THR A 18 -10.28 -4.63 -6.30
CA THR A 18 -10.80 -5.10 -7.59
C THR A 18 -12.18 -5.66 -7.35
N ALA A 19 -13.19 -5.04 -7.96
CA ALA A 19 -14.56 -5.50 -7.88
C ALA A 19 -14.80 -6.75 -8.73
N ASP A 20 -15.92 -7.42 -8.52
CA ASP A 20 -16.26 -8.64 -9.24
C ASP A 20 -16.38 -8.43 -10.74
N ASP A 21 -16.74 -7.22 -11.16
CA ASP A 21 -16.85 -6.87 -12.58
C ASP A 21 -15.50 -6.50 -13.21
N GLY A 22 -14.41 -6.60 -12.47
CA GLY A 22 -13.07 -6.25 -12.93
C GLY A 22 -12.67 -4.80 -12.74
N ALA A 23 -13.56 -3.95 -12.28
CA ALA A 23 -13.24 -2.55 -12.01
C ALA A 23 -12.23 -2.45 -10.87
N GLN A 24 -11.22 -1.60 -11.05
CA GLN A 24 -10.17 -1.40 -10.05
C GLN A 24 -10.17 0.03 -9.54
N LEU A 25 -9.92 0.18 -8.24
CA LEU A 25 -9.80 1.47 -7.60
C LEU A 25 -8.58 1.42 -6.69
N SER A 26 -7.75 2.46 -6.73
CA SER A 26 -6.53 2.51 -5.94
C SER A 26 -6.52 3.74 -5.05
N ARG A 27 -5.81 3.64 -3.91
CA ARG A 27 -5.62 4.78 -3.01
C ARG A 27 -4.19 4.76 -2.49
N GLN A 28 -3.50 5.89 -2.66
CA GLN A 28 -2.20 6.08 -2.05
C GLN A 28 -2.36 6.32 -0.56
N LEU A 29 -1.43 5.78 0.21
CA LEU A 29 -1.38 6.06 1.64
C LEU A 29 -0.85 7.48 1.88
N PRO A 30 -1.02 8.02 3.11
CA PRO A 30 -0.52 9.37 3.42
C PRO A 30 0.95 9.55 3.09
N ASP A 31 1.35 10.80 2.78
CA ASP A 31 2.72 11.13 2.38
C ASP A 31 3.78 10.68 3.38
N SER A 32 3.43 10.60 4.65
CA SER A 32 4.36 10.13 5.69
C SER A 32 4.89 8.73 5.41
N PHE A 33 4.09 7.88 4.76
CA PHE A 33 4.52 6.53 4.39
C PHE A 33 5.57 6.57 3.29
N GLN A 34 5.36 7.42 2.28
CA GLN A 34 6.33 7.57 1.21
C GLN A 34 7.62 8.20 1.72
N GLN A 35 7.52 9.14 2.64
CA GLN A 35 8.71 9.75 3.26
C GLN A 35 9.52 8.71 4.03
N GLU A 36 8.85 7.79 4.73
CA GLU A 36 9.52 6.72 5.43
C GLU A 36 10.21 5.75 4.47
N ILE A 37 9.56 5.41 3.36
CA ILE A 37 10.15 4.59 2.31
C ILE A 37 11.43 5.26 1.78
N ASP A 38 11.35 6.54 1.47
CA ASP A 38 12.48 7.29 0.93
C ASP A 38 13.64 7.33 1.92
N ARG A 39 13.33 7.54 3.20
CA ARG A 39 14.35 7.57 4.25
C ARG A 39 15.06 6.23 4.38
N LEU A 40 14.30 5.13 4.40
CA LEU A 40 14.90 3.80 4.51
C LEU A 40 15.69 3.43 3.27
N ALA A 41 15.19 3.79 2.09
CA ALA A 41 15.90 3.56 0.85
C ALA A 41 17.25 4.30 0.83
N MET A 42 17.26 5.51 1.38
CA MET A 42 18.49 6.30 1.50
C MET A 42 19.47 5.64 2.46
N GLU A 43 18.99 5.19 3.62
CA GLU A 43 19.82 4.50 4.62
C GLU A 43 20.41 3.20 4.06
N GLN A 44 19.68 2.50 3.22
CA GLN A 44 20.10 1.24 2.63
C GLN A 44 20.89 1.42 1.33
N GLY A 45 21.04 2.65 0.86
CA GLY A 45 21.75 2.94 -0.37
C GLY A 45 21.05 2.49 -1.63
N LEU A 46 19.72 2.39 -1.61
CA LEU A 46 18.93 1.89 -2.74
C LEU A 46 18.42 2.97 -3.68
N ILE A 47 18.48 4.23 -3.28
CA ILE A 47 18.01 5.35 -4.11
C ILE A 47 18.75 5.36 -5.44
N GLY A 48 17.99 5.42 -6.54
CA GLY A 48 18.55 5.47 -7.90
C GLY A 48 19.02 4.14 -8.43
N SER A 49 18.76 3.03 -7.73
CA SER A 49 19.13 1.69 -8.18
C SER A 49 17.90 0.87 -8.54
N ASP A 50 18.10 -0.18 -9.33
CA ASP A 50 17.03 -1.13 -9.65
C ASP A 50 16.53 -1.84 -8.41
N ALA A 51 17.38 -2.03 -7.41
CA ALA A 51 17.02 -2.66 -6.16
C ALA A 51 15.92 -1.91 -5.43
N TYR A 52 15.83 -0.58 -5.58
CA TYR A 52 14.75 0.21 -5.01
C TYR A 52 13.38 -0.28 -5.52
N LEU A 53 13.26 -0.44 -6.83
CA LEU A 53 12.01 -0.88 -7.45
C LEU A 53 11.69 -2.34 -7.13
N GLU A 54 12.70 -3.17 -6.96
CA GLU A 54 12.52 -4.59 -6.66
C GLU A 54 11.95 -4.83 -5.26
N GLN A 55 12.02 -3.83 -4.38
CA GLN A 55 11.46 -3.95 -3.04
C GLN A 55 9.93 -3.82 -3.00
N PHE A 56 9.31 -3.32 -4.08
CA PHE A 56 7.86 -3.23 -4.16
C PHE A 56 7.27 -4.60 -4.43
N VAL A 57 6.42 -5.06 -3.51
CA VAL A 57 5.76 -6.37 -3.61
C VAL A 57 4.29 -6.23 -3.26
N TRP A 58 3.42 -6.81 -4.08
CA TRP A 58 1.99 -6.87 -3.80
C TRP A 58 1.70 -7.96 -2.79
N HIS A 59 0.92 -7.60 -1.77
CA HIS A 59 0.41 -8.53 -0.78
C HIS A 59 -1.10 -8.64 -0.93
N GLU A 60 -1.62 -9.85 -1.00
CA GLU A 60 -3.05 -10.08 -1.11
C GLU A 60 -3.64 -10.20 0.30
N LEU A 61 -4.69 -9.43 0.56
CA LEU A 61 -5.41 -9.48 1.83
C LEU A 61 -6.70 -10.29 1.64
N GLU A 62 -7.40 -10.56 2.75
CA GLU A 62 -8.69 -11.24 2.67
C GLU A 62 -9.69 -10.38 1.89
N PRO A 63 -10.50 -11.01 1.02
CA PRO A 63 -11.54 -10.28 0.31
C PRO A 63 -12.53 -9.63 1.28
N ARG A 64 -13.09 -8.50 0.86
CA ARG A 64 -14.07 -7.75 1.65
C ARG A 64 -15.28 -7.41 0.80
N ASP A 65 -16.44 -7.31 1.46
CA ASP A 65 -17.67 -6.85 0.83
C ASP A 65 -17.85 -5.36 1.13
N GLY A 66 -18.63 -4.69 0.29
CA GLY A 66 -18.97 -3.30 0.49
C GLY A 66 -18.62 -2.44 -0.72
N ALA A 67 -18.89 -1.14 -0.62
CA ALA A 67 -18.55 -0.20 -1.67
C ALA A 67 -17.01 -0.03 -1.74
N PRO A 68 -16.45 0.12 -2.96
CA PRO A 68 -14.99 0.22 -3.10
C PRO A 68 -14.36 1.30 -2.24
N ASN A 69 -14.96 2.49 -2.16
CA ASN A 69 -14.42 3.57 -1.34
C ASN A 69 -14.46 3.25 0.15
N ASP A 70 -15.50 2.57 0.60
CA ASP A 70 -15.64 2.18 2.01
C ASP A 70 -14.57 1.14 2.37
N VAL A 71 -14.30 0.21 1.48
CA VAL A 71 -13.25 -0.79 1.68
C VAL A 71 -11.88 -0.12 1.72
N LEU A 72 -11.62 0.82 0.82
CA LEU A 72 -10.36 1.57 0.83
C LEU A 72 -10.19 2.35 2.12
N ASP A 73 -11.24 3.01 2.60
CA ASP A 73 -11.19 3.77 3.85
C ASP A 73 -10.88 2.86 5.04
N ALA A 74 -11.51 1.69 5.10
CA ALA A 74 -11.30 0.75 6.19
C ALA A 74 -9.87 0.19 6.17
N VAL A 75 -9.38 -0.21 5.01
CA VAL A 75 -8.02 -0.76 4.88
C VAL A 75 -6.98 0.31 5.20
N GLU A 76 -7.18 1.53 4.71
CA GLU A 76 -6.29 2.64 5.03
C GLU A 76 -6.22 2.86 6.54
N ALA A 77 -7.34 2.92 7.21
CA ALA A 77 -7.38 3.11 8.66
C ALA A 77 -6.62 2.01 9.40
N GLU A 78 -6.75 0.75 8.95
CA GLU A 78 -6.05 -0.37 9.57
C GLU A 78 -4.54 -0.30 9.37
N LEU A 79 -4.08 0.23 8.24
CA LEU A 79 -2.67 0.35 7.96
C LEU A 79 -2.04 1.57 8.63
N VAL A 80 -2.79 2.65 8.79
CA VAL A 80 -2.30 3.88 9.41
C VAL A 80 -2.24 3.76 10.94
N ALA A 81 -3.24 3.15 11.57
CA ALA A 81 -3.35 3.08 13.02
C ALA A 81 -2.11 2.50 13.72
N PRO A 82 -1.50 1.39 13.25
CA PRO A 82 -0.34 0.81 13.92
C PRO A 82 0.89 1.71 13.91
N ARG A 83 0.92 2.71 13.03
CA ARG A 83 2.07 3.61 12.92
C ARG A 83 1.92 4.87 13.76
N GLY A 84 0.82 4.98 14.50
CA GLY A 84 0.59 6.09 15.41
C GLY A 84 0.48 7.44 14.72
N ALA A 85 0.03 7.42 13.49
CA ALA A 85 -0.05 8.62 12.67
C ALA A 85 -0.98 9.67 13.26
#